data_9e44cdb8827cd04f2e07ab4349c9f368
#
_entry.id   9e44cdb8827cd04f2e07ab4349c9f368
#
_cell.length_a   1.000
_cell.length_b   1.000
_cell.length_c   1.000
_cell.angle_alpha   90.00
_cell.angle_beta   90.00
_cell.angle_gamma   90.00
#
_symmetry.space_group_name_H-M   'P 1'
#
loop_
_entity.id
_entity.type
_entity.pdbx_description
1 polymer ?
#
loop_
_entity_poly.entity_id
_entity_poly.type
_entity_poly.pdbx_seq_one_letter_code
_entity_poly.pdbx_strand_id
1 'polypeptide(L)'
;MTANDLSMMANWPNDPGYAGQWEHWSWVPGMNLTVPGFRTEESALGTGNNTDRAWAISTGDPRVLIAVLDSGINWDNDDIVNKIALNTAELPLPEGATIYDANGDGLVNILDYLRDARVACGTGPVSGRNPRRCQGADGMANDPNRNGVLDPGDLIRVFSDGTDADRNGYVDDIAGWDFFQDDNDPADATRFGHGTGEMRWSAAETNNGI
;
A
#
# COMPACT_ATOMS: atom_id res chain seq x y z
N MET A 1 32.29 -7.43 9.05
CA MET A 1 31.58 -6.77 7.94
C MET A 1 32.61 -6.49 6.85
N THR A 2 32.47 -7.06 5.68
CA THR A 2 33.35 -6.81 4.53
C THR A 2 32.84 -5.60 3.73
N ALA A 3 33.66 -5.03 2.87
CA ALA A 3 33.23 -3.93 1.99
C ALA A 3 32.04 -4.33 1.07
N ASN A 4 31.91 -5.64 0.77
CA ASN A 4 30.75 -6.18 0.05
C ASN A 4 29.47 -6.17 0.90
N ASP A 5 29.57 -6.31 2.22
CA ASP A 5 28.38 -6.26 3.08
C ASP A 5 27.79 -4.85 3.12
N LEU A 6 28.62 -3.81 3.04
CA LEU A 6 28.18 -2.42 3.01
C LEU A 6 27.53 -2.01 1.68
N SER A 7 27.93 -2.62 0.56
CA SER A 7 27.29 -2.36 -0.74
C SER A 7 25.90 -3.00 -0.84
N MET A 8 25.64 -4.06 -0.08
CA MET A 8 24.33 -4.70 0.00
C MET A 8 23.34 -3.92 0.89
N MET A 9 23.83 -3.03 1.76
CA MET A 9 23.01 -2.17 2.62
C MET A 9 22.36 -0.99 1.86
N ALA A 10 22.73 -0.74 0.61
CA ALA A 10 22.26 0.42 -0.15
C ALA A 10 20.73 0.42 -0.42
N ASN A 11 20.09 -0.75 -0.32
CA ASN A 11 18.66 -0.93 -0.59
C ASN A 11 17.85 -1.28 0.68
N TRP A 12 18.43 -1.08 1.85
CA TRP A 12 17.68 -1.33 3.08
C TRP A 12 16.67 -0.21 3.34
N PRO A 13 15.47 -0.53 3.82
CA PRO A 13 14.52 0.46 4.26
C PRO A 13 15.09 1.37 5.34
N ASN A 14 14.77 2.66 5.27
CA ASN A 14 15.13 3.64 6.29
C ASN A 14 13.99 3.89 7.28
N ASP A 15 12.93 3.11 7.21
CA ASP A 15 11.73 3.25 8.03
C ASP A 15 12.05 2.93 9.50
N PRO A 16 11.49 3.69 10.45
CA PRO A 16 11.81 3.55 11.86
C PRO A 16 11.54 2.16 12.44
N GLY A 17 10.52 1.47 11.89
CA GLY A 17 10.11 0.12 12.30
C GLY A 17 11.01 -1.00 11.78
N TYR A 18 11.76 -0.76 10.70
CA TYR A 18 12.51 -1.82 10.00
C TYR A 18 13.51 -2.55 10.90
N ALA A 19 14.17 -1.86 11.82
CA ALA A 19 15.10 -2.48 12.74
C ALA A 19 14.46 -3.56 13.64
N GLY A 20 13.15 -3.51 13.83
CA GLY A 20 12.39 -4.50 14.60
C GLY A 20 11.87 -5.68 13.76
N GLN A 21 11.96 -5.60 12.45
CA GLN A 21 11.44 -6.61 11.52
C GLN A 21 12.50 -7.70 11.24
N TRP A 22 12.91 -8.41 12.31
CA TRP A 22 13.97 -9.41 12.27
C TRP A 22 13.69 -10.55 11.28
N GLU A 23 12.45 -10.80 10.95
CA GLU A 23 12.00 -11.82 10.00
C GLU A 23 12.51 -11.57 8.58
N HIS A 24 12.83 -10.34 8.22
CA HIS A 24 13.40 -9.98 6.92
C HIS A 24 14.92 -10.17 6.86
N TRP A 25 15.57 -10.30 8.00
CA TRP A 25 17.03 -10.24 8.07
C TRP A 25 17.68 -11.62 7.95
N SER A 26 18.74 -11.68 7.17
CA SER A 26 19.62 -12.85 7.10
C SER A 26 20.51 -12.98 8.35
N TRP A 27 20.75 -11.86 9.02
CA TRP A 27 21.52 -11.80 10.25
C TRP A 27 21.10 -10.57 11.07
N VAL A 28 20.85 -10.79 12.36
CA VAL A 28 20.41 -9.73 13.29
C VAL A 28 21.55 -9.38 14.24
N PRO A 29 22.30 -8.29 14.01
CA PRO A 29 23.42 -7.91 14.86
C PRO A 29 22.92 -7.31 16.19
N GLY A 30 23.32 -7.91 17.31
CA GLY A 30 23.23 -7.27 18.63
C GLY A 30 21.82 -7.02 19.16
N MET A 31 20.80 -7.64 18.62
CA MET A 31 19.48 -7.59 19.24
C MET A 31 19.50 -8.35 20.57
N ASN A 32 19.45 -7.60 21.67
CA ASN A 32 19.03 -8.14 22.95
C ASN A 32 17.53 -8.47 22.85
N LEU A 33 17.21 -9.58 22.19
CA LEU A 33 15.89 -10.16 22.30
C LEU A 33 15.72 -10.65 23.74
N THR A 34 15.14 -9.81 24.58
CA THR A 34 14.73 -10.15 25.93
C THR A 34 13.50 -11.07 25.94
N VAL A 35 13.49 -12.05 25.03
CA VAL A 35 12.49 -13.11 25.04
C VAL A 35 13.06 -14.23 25.92
N PRO A 36 12.39 -14.57 27.02
CA PRO A 36 12.84 -15.66 27.90
C PRO A 36 12.98 -16.96 27.09
N GLY A 37 14.18 -17.52 27.05
CA GLY A 37 14.47 -18.77 26.35
C GLY A 37 15.23 -18.63 25.01
N PHE A 38 15.43 -17.42 24.50
CA PHE A 38 16.27 -17.20 23.30
C PHE A 38 17.71 -16.84 23.71
N ARG A 39 18.68 -17.53 23.14
CA ARG A 39 20.11 -17.20 23.26
C ARG A 39 20.51 -16.26 22.13
N THR A 40 21.18 -15.18 22.48
CA THR A 40 21.28 -13.93 21.75
C THR A 40 22.23 -13.88 20.54
N GLU A 41 23.07 -14.85 20.28
CA GLU A 41 24.09 -14.71 19.21
C GLU A 41 24.07 -15.80 18.14
N GLU A 42 23.91 -17.06 18.51
CA GLU A 42 23.88 -18.15 17.52
C GLU A 42 22.50 -18.40 16.93
N SER A 43 21.44 -18.03 17.66
CA SER A 43 20.05 -18.24 17.24
C SER A 43 19.55 -17.17 16.23
N ALA A 44 20.28 -16.07 16.08
CA ALA A 44 19.89 -14.97 15.19
C ALA A 44 20.42 -15.12 13.75
N LEU A 45 21.35 -16.05 13.52
CA LEU A 45 21.88 -16.32 12.18
C LEU A 45 20.89 -17.16 11.39
N GLY A 46 20.39 -16.57 10.29
CA GLY A 46 19.54 -17.29 9.33
C GLY A 46 18.12 -17.61 9.81
N THR A 47 17.64 -16.90 10.84
CA THR A 47 16.27 -17.07 11.35
C THR A 47 15.22 -16.35 10.50
N GLY A 48 15.61 -15.29 9.78
CA GLY A 48 14.74 -14.58 8.85
C GLY A 48 14.68 -15.25 7.48
N ASN A 49 13.82 -14.70 6.63
CA ASN A 49 13.61 -15.19 5.27
C ASN A 49 14.67 -14.69 4.25
N ASN A 50 15.67 -13.94 4.70
CA ASN A 50 16.75 -13.35 3.87
C ASN A 50 16.27 -12.32 2.84
N THR A 51 15.20 -11.61 3.11
CA THR A 51 14.68 -10.55 2.24
C THR A 51 15.72 -9.43 2.04
N ASP A 52 16.48 -9.10 3.08
CA ASP A 52 17.60 -8.14 3.02
C ASP A 52 18.62 -8.47 1.90
N ARG A 53 18.87 -9.75 1.65
CA ARG A 53 19.74 -10.20 0.55
C ARG A 53 19.01 -10.22 -0.78
N ALA A 54 17.74 -10.56 -0.80
CA ALA A 54 16.93 -10.52 -2.01
C ALA A 54 16.84 -9.08 -2.55
N TRP A 55 16.68 -8.08 -1.70
CA TRP A 55 16.64 -6.66 -2.08
C TRP A 55 17.96 -6.13 -2.66
N ALA A 56 19.09 -6.78 -2.40
CA ALA A 56 20.33 -6.48 -3.11
C ALA A 56 20.29 -6.87 -4.59
N ILE A 57 19.36 -7.74 -4.97
CA ILE A 57 19.15 -8.20 -6.36
C ILE A 57 17.97 -7.46 -6.99
N SER A 58 16.84 -7.39 -6.27
CA SER A 58 15.62 -6.73 -6.73
C SER A 58 14.76 -6.36 -5.53
N THR A 59 14.17 -5.17 -5.57
CA THR A 59 13.16 -4.70 -4.60
C THR A 59 11.72 -4.94 -5.09
N GLY A 60 11.56 -5.74 -6.13
CA GLY A 60 10.29 -6.03 -6.78
C GLY A 60 10.12 -5.32 -8.12
N ASP A 61 9.00 -5.58 -8.76
CA ASP A 61 8.57 -4.92 -10.00
C ASP A 61 7.10 -4.52 -9.84
N PRO A 62 6.75 -3.24 -9.97
CA PRO A 62 5.37 -2.78 -9.78
C PRO A 62 4.37 -3.36 -10.78
N ARG A 63 4.83 -3.98 -11.86
CA ARG A 63 3.98 -4.69 -12.82
C ARG A 63 3.56 -6.08 -12.34
N VAL A 64 4.14 -6.56 -11.25
CA VAL A 64 3.75 -7.85 -10.64
C VAL A 64 2.65 -7.60 -9.63
N LEU A 65 1.45 -8.06 -9.95
CA LEU A 65 0.30 -7.97 -9.06
C LEU A 65 0.35 -9.10 -8.02
N ILE A 66 0.06 -8.75 -6.79
CA ILE A 66 -0.11 -9.70 -5.68
C ILE A 66 -1.58 -9.70 -5.30
N ALA A 67 -2.22 -10.86 -5.39
CA ALA A 67 -3.59 -11.04 -4.93
C ALA A 67 -3.59 -11.41 -3.45
N VAL A 68 -4.28 -10.61 -2.64
CA VAL A 68 -4.51 -10.89 -1.21
C VAL A 68 -5.95 -11.37 -1.07
N LEU A 69 -6.12 -12.69 -0.87
CA LEU A 69 -7.43 -13.31 -0.67
C LEU A 69 -7.65 -13.50 0.83
N ASP A 70 -8.27 -12.52 1.45
CA ASP A 70 -8.37 -12.45 2.92
C ASP A 70 -9.61 -11.64 3.35
N SER A 71 -9.59 -11.05 4.52
CA SER A 71 -10.70 -10.31 5.14
C SER A 71 -10.97 -8.92 4.55
N GLY A 72 -10.22 -8.53 3.54
CA GLY A 72 -10.27 -7.18 2.96
C GLY A 72 -9.07 -6.31 3.34
N ILE A 73 -9.03 -5.10 2.81
CA ILE A 73 -7.92 -4.15 2.99
C ILE A 73 -8.46 -2.86 3.60
N ASN A 74 -7.79 -2.37 4.65
CA ASN A 74 -8.07 -1.05 5.20
C ASN A 74 -7.33 0.02 4.40
N TRP A 75 -8.04 0.75 3.56
CA TRP A 75 -7.49 1.74 2.63
C TRP A 75 -6.83 2.94 3.32
N ASP A 76 -7.25 3.30 4.53
CA ASP A 76 -6.73 4.47 5.23
C ASP A 76 -5.31 4.27 5.76
N ASN A 77 -4.74 3.08 5.57
CA ASN A 77 -3.38 2.78 6.00
C ASN A 77 -2.35 3.40 5.05
N ASP A 78 -1.63 4.39 5.56
CA ASP A 78 -0.64 5.18 4.81
C ASP A 78 0.51 4.35 4.23
N ASP A 79 0.72 3.13 4.75
CA ASP A 79 1.84 2.28 4.39
C ASP A 79 1.54 1.35 3.20
N ILE A 80 0.27 1.22 2.83
CA ILE A 80 -0.14 0.28 1.78
C ILE A 80 -1.02 0.89 0.69
N VAL A 81 -1.68 2.00 0.95
CA VAL A 81 -2.72 2.54 0.07
C VAL A 81 -2.21 2.85 -1.35
N ASN A 82 -0.98 3.34 -1.50
CA ASN A 82 -0.40 3.59 -2.82
C ASN A 82 0.01 2.30 -3.56
N LYS A 83 -0.06 1.16 -2.88
CA LYS A 83 0.22 -0.17 -3.45
C LYS A 83 -1.03 -0.89 -3.94
N ILE A 84 -2.21 -0.33 -3.70
CA ILE A 84 -3.46 -0.89 -4.20
C ILE A 84 -3.48 -0.75 -5.72
N ALA A 85 -3.60 -1.88 -6.41
CA ALA A 85 -3.80 -1.90 -7.85
C ALA A 85 -5.21 -1.43 -8.19
N LEU A 86 -5.33 -0.63 -9.23
CA LEU A 86 -6.61 -0.14 -9.74
C LEU A 86 -6.95 -0.82 -11.06
N ASN A 87 -8.19 -1.30 -11.19
CA ASN A 87 -8.73 -1.77 -12.45
C ASN A 87 -9.09 -0.57 -13.34
N THR A 88 -8.18 -0.21 -14.24
CA THR A 88 -8.35 0.95 -15.11
C THR A 88 -9.47 0.79 -16.15
N ALA A 89 -9.92 -0.43 -16.39
CA ALA A 89 -11.05 -0.67 -17.28
C ALA A 89 -12.38 -0.21 -16.68
N GLU A 90 -12.46 -0.20 -15.35
CA GLU A 90 -13.63 0.25 -14.58
C GLU A 90 -13.53 1.73 -14.14
N LEU A 91 -12.49 2.44 -14.58
CA LEU A 91 -12.25 3.82 -14.16
C LEU A 91 -12.21 4.78 -15.35
N PRO A 92 -12.73 6.01 -15.20
CA PRO A 92 -12.43 7.07 -16.13
C PRO A 92 -10.97 7.54 -15.93
N LEU A 93 -10.38 8.13 -16.96
CA LEU A 93 -9.11 8.83 -16.83
C LEU A 93 -9.19 9.91 -15.73
N PRO A 94 -8.10 10.12 -14.95
CA PRO A 94 -8.01 11.26 -14.05
C PRO A 94 -8.30 12.56 -14.77
N GLU A 95 -8.93 13.52 -14.09
CA GLU A 95 -9.39 14.76 -14.70
C GLU A 95 -8.25 15.54 -15.38
N GLY A 96 -8.44 15.85 -16.66
CA GLY A 96 -7.45 16.56 -17.47
C GLY A 96 -6.26 15.72 -17.95
N ALA A 97 -6.18 14.44 -17.57
CA ALA A 97 -5.14 13.52 -18.02
C ALA A 97 -5.48 12.85 -19.35
N THR A 98 -4.46 12.39 -20.06
CA THR A 98 -4.59 11.63 -21.31
C THR A 98 -4.19 10.15 -21.14
N ILE A 99 -3.64 9.81 -20.00
CA ILE A 99 -3.26 8.46 -19.59
C ILE A 99 -3.58 8.28 -18.10
N TYR A 100 -3.68 7.04 -17.63
CA TYR A 100 -3.97 6.75 -16.20
C TYR A 100 -2.82 7.13 -15.27
N ASP A 101 -1.57 6.95 -15.67
CA ASP A 101 -0.39 7.45 -14.96
C ASP A 101 -0.29 8.97 -15.14
N ALA A 102 -1.11 9.70 -14.42
CA ALA A 102 -1.28 11.15 -14.58
C ALA A 102 -0.13 11.94 -13.93
N ASN A 103 0.53 11.36 -12.92
CA ASN A 103 1.65 11.98 -12.23
C ASN A 103 3.01 11.66 -12.89
N GLY A 104 3.06 10.65 -13.78
CA GLY A 104 4.25 10.26 -14.55
C GLY A 104 5.30 9.49 -13.74
N ASP A 105 4.90 8.81 -12.66
CA ASP A 105 5.83 8.05 -11.82
C ASP A 105 6.03 6.59 -12.28
N GLY A 106 5.28 6.16 -13.31
CA GLY A 106 5.34 4.82 -13.89
C GLY A 106 4.40 3.81 -13.22
N LEU A 107 3.57 4.26 -12.29
CA LEU A 107 2.56 3.46 -11.60
C LEU A 107 1.16 3.99 -11.92
N VAL A 108 0.15 3.15 -11.78
CA VAL A 108 -1.25 3.59 -11.80
C VAL A 108 -1.84 3.24 -10.44
N ASN A 109 -2.10 4.27 -9.65
CA ASN A 109 -2.62 4.12 -8.30
C ASN A 109 -3.42 5.36 -7.87
N ILE A 110 -3.78 5.43 -6.60
CA ILE A 110 -4.59 6.53 -6.07
C ILE A 110 -3.92 7.92 -6.20
N LEU A 111 -2.58 7.99 -6.30
CA LEU A 111 -1.85 9.26 -6.42
C LEU A 111 -2.12 9.97 -7.76
N ASP A 112 -2.54 9.24 -8.79
CA ASP A 112 -2.92 9.82 -10.08
C ASP A 112 -4.19 10.65 -9.99
N TYR A 113 -5.04 10.35 -9.02
CA TYR A 113 -6.31 11.05 -8.78
C TYR A 113 -6.22 12.20 -7.77
N LEU A 114 -5.02 12.53 -7.25
CA LEU A 114 -4.84 13.63 -6.28
C LEU A 114 -5.35 14.98 -6.73
N ARG A 115 -5.43 15.21 -8.04
CA ARG A 115 -5.89 16.48 -8.65
C ARG A 115 -7.26 16.37 -9.30
N ASP A 116 -7.87 15.21 -9.23
CA ASP A 116 -9.18 14.98 -9.80
C ASP A 116 -10.26 15.59 -8.89
N ALA A 117 -10.90 16.67 -9.33
CA ALA A 117 -11.88 17.39 -8.53
C ALA A 117 -13.12 16.57 -8.19
N ARG A 118 -13.32 15.43 -8.83
CA ARG A 118 -14.43 14.51 -8.53
C ARG A 118 -14.23 13.76 -7.23
N VAL A 119 -12.96 13.52 -6.85
CA VAL A 119 -12.59 12.68 -5.68
C VAL A 119 -11.58 13.35 -4.75
N ALA A 120 -10.78 14.30 -5.24
CA ALA A 120 -9.74 14.94 -4.42
C ALA A 120 -10.33 15.87 -3.37
N CYS A 121 -9.98 15.65 -2.14
CA CYS A 121 -10.44 16.43 -0.99
C CYS A 121 -9.53 17.63 -0.70
N GLY A 122 -9.40 18.55 -1.65
CA GLY A 122 -8.69 19.81 -1.46
C GLY A 122 -7.45 19.97 -2.35
N THR A 123 -7.21 21.20 -2.78
CA THR A 123 -6.17 21.59 -3.74
C THR A 123 -4.94 22.23 -3.08
N GLY A 124 -4.68 21.97 -1.81
CA GLY A 124 -3.52 22.52 -1.12
C GLY A 124 -2.27 21.64 -1.29
N PRO A 125 -1.05 22.24 -1.32
CA PRO A 125 0.16 21.46 -1.13
C PRO A 125 0.09 20.87 0.27
N VAL A 126 -0.06 19.58 0.34
CA VAL A 126 -0.13 18.87 1.61
C VAL A 126 1.26 18.91 2.21
N SER A 127 1.46 19.78 3.20
CA SER A 127 2.68 19.75 3.99
C SER A 127 2.58 18.59 4.96
N GLY A 128 3.28 17.52 4.69
CA GLY A 128 3.29 16.36 5.55
C GLY A 128 3.64 15.08 4.79
N ARG A 129 3.77 14.02 5.54
CA ARG A 129 4.16 12.71 5.02
C ARG A 129 3.06 12.01 4.19
N ASN A 130 1.82 12.48 4.29
CA ASN A 130 0.69 11.90 3.56
C ASN A 130 0.02 12.96 2.67
N PRO A 131 0.30 12.94 1.34
CA PRO A 131 -0.28 13.88 0.38
C PRO A 131 -1.79 13.68 0.17
N ARG A 132 -2.36 12.59 0.66
CA ARG A 132 -3.76 12.22 0.47
C ARG A 132 -4.69 12.69 1.57
N ARG A 133 -4.16 13.23 2.69
CA ARG A 133 -5.02 13.72 3.78
C ARG A 133 -5.84 14.92 3.34
N CYS A 134 -7.12 14.83 3.59
CA CYS A 134 -8.05 15.95 3.40
C CYS A 134 -7.72 17.09 4.34
N GLN A 135 -7.66 18.32 3.84
CA GLN A 135 -7.33 19.50 4.65
C GLN A 135 -8.59 20.21 5.12
N GLY A 136 -8.70 20.35 6.45
CA GLY A 136 -9.68 21.24 7.11
C GLY A 136 -11.10 20.67 7.21
N ALA A 137 -11.91 21.34 8.03
CA ALA A 137 -13.32 20.99 8.21
C ALA A 137 -14.15 21.14 6.92
N ASP A 138 -13.67 21.94 5.98
CA ASP A 138 -14.31 22.19 4.69
C ASP A 138 -13.84 21.19 3.60
N GLY A 139 -12.74 20.45 3.84
CA GLY A 139 -12.18 19.45 2.93
C GLY A 139 -13.02 18.18 2.80
N MET A 140 -13.97 17.98 3.69
CA MET A 140 -14.91 16.85 3.62
C MET A 140 -15.92 16.92 2.48
N ALA A 141 -16.01 18.04 1.77
CA ALA A 141 -16.94 18.19 0.65
C ALA A 141 -16.60 17.25 -0.54
N ASN A 142 -15.31 16.91 -0.68
CA ASN A 142 -14.80 16.05 -1.74
C ASN A 142 -14.10 14.80 -1.19
N ASP A 143 -14.54 14.31 -0.05
CA ASP A 143 -14.16 13.04 0.55
C ASP A 143 -15.41 12.13 0.52
N PRO A 144 -15.61 11.40 -0.59
CA PRO A 144 -16.87 10.67 -0.82
C PRO A 144 -17.15 9.58 0.22
N ASN A 145 -16.13 8.93 0.74
CA ASN A 145 -16.27 7.91 1.78
C ASN A 145 -16.19 8.48 3.21
N ARG A 146 -15.74 9.75 3.38
CA ARG A 146 -15.68 10.53 4.63
C ARG A 146 -14.72 9.96 5.67
N ASN A 147 -13.63 9.38 5.25
CA ASN A 147 -12.61 8.88 6.17
C ASN A 147 -11.43 9.85 6.38
N GLY A 148 -11.38 10.97 5.65
CA GLY A 148 -10.37 12.02 5.81
C GLY A 148 -9.12 11.81 4.97
N VAL A 149 -9.10 10.84 4.08
CA VAL A 149 -8.00 10.56 3.14
C VAL A 149 -8.55 10.22 1.77
N LEU A 150 -7.83 10.55 0.73
CA LEU A 150 -8.14 10.04 -0.61
C LEU A 150 -7.61 8.60 -0.72
N ASP A 151 -8.51 7.67 -1.03
CA ASP A 151 -8.21 6.25 -1.15
C ASP A 151 -9.11 5.56 -2.19
N PRO A 152 -8.89 4.26 -2.49
CA PRO A 152 -9.72 3.54 -3.46
C PRO A 152 -11.22 3.53 -3.15
N GLY A 153 -11.61 3.62 -1.88
CA GLY A 153 -13.03 3.71 -1.50
C GLY A 153 -13.70 4.97 -2.04
N ASP A 154 -12.96 6.07 -2.22
CA ASP A 154 -13.50 7.27 -2.88
C ASP A 154 -13.74 7.04 -4.36
N LEU A 155 -12.83 6.33 -5.04
CA LEU A 155 -13.00 5.99 -6.45
C LEU A 155 -14.21 5.07 -6.66
N ILE A 156 -14.34 4.04 -5.84
CA ILE A 156 -15.50 3.13 -5.85
C ILE A 156 -16.79 3.94 -5.70
N ARG A 157 -16.84 4.83 -4.72
CA ARG A 157 -18.04 5.60 -4.43
C ARG A 157 -18.48 6.56 -5.54
N VAL A 158 -17.52 7.11 -6.26
CA VAL A 158 -17.78 8.13 -7.29
C VAL A 158 -17.93 7.54 -8.69
N PHE A 159 -17.16 6.50 -8.99
CA PHE A 159 -17.03 6.00 -10.36
C PHE A 159 -17.76 4.70 -10.63
N SER A 160 -18.29 4.01 -9.60
CA SER A 160 -19.18 2.87 -9.84
C SER A 160 -20.45 3.32 -10.59
N ASP A 161 -20.68 2.74 -11.74
CA ASP A 161 -21.79 3.07 -12.62
C ASP A 161 -22.77 1.90 -12.87
N GLY A 162 -22.47 0.73 -12.28
CA GLY A 162 -23.28 -0.48 -12.38
C GLY A 162 -23.01 -1.29 -13.65
N THR A 163 -21.89 -1.04 -14.33
CA THR A 163 -21.48 -1.80 -15.50
C THR A 163 -20.21 -2.60 -15.24
N ASP A 164 -20.09 -3.74 -15.88
CA ASP A 164 -18.87 -4.56 -15.95
C ASP A 164 -18.18 -4.21 -17.27
N ALA A 165 -17.33 -3.17 -17.24
CA ALA A 165 -16.77 -2.58 -18.46
C ALA A 165 -15.72 -3.50 -19.12
N ASP A 166 -14.98 -4.29 -18.34
CA ASP A 166 -14.00 -5.25 -18.85
C ASP A 166 -14.56 -6.65 -19.08
N ARG A 167 -15.81 -6.89 -18.65
CA ARG A 167 -16.55 -8.16 -18.82
C ARG A 167 -15.88 -9.34 -18.15
N ASN A 168 -15.32 -9.10 -16.98
CA ASN A 168 -14.68 -10.13 -16.16
C ASN A 168 -15.68 -10.86 -15.23
N GLY A 169 -16.92 -10.37 -15.13
CA GLY A 169 -17.98 -10.92 -14.30
C GLY A 169 -18.16 -10.20 -12.96
N TYR A 170 -17.37 -9.16 -12.68
CA TYR A 170 -17.39 -8.36 -11.47
C TYR A 170 -17.66 -6.90 -11.82
N VAL A 171 -18.83 -6.39 -11.42
CA VAL A 171 -19.29 -5.03 -11.76
C VAL A 171 -18.55 -4.00 -10.94
N ASP A 172 -17.91 -3.02 -11.59
CA ASP A 172 -17.19 -1.93 -10.91
C ASP A 172 -16.09 -2.42 -9.96
N ASP A 173 -15.37 -3.48 -10.26
CA ASP A 173 -14.31 -4.05 -9.42
C ASP A 173 -13.01 -3.21 -9.42
N ILE A 174 -13.17 -1.91 -9.16
CA ILE A 174 -12.15 -0.86 -9.27
C ILE A 174 -10.87 -1.19 -8.49
N ALA A 175 -11.00 -1.80 -7.31
CA ALA A 175 -9.87 -2.10 -6.44
C ALA A 175 -9.94 -3.52 -5.82
N GLY A 176 -10.73 -4.40 -6.42
CA GLY A 176 -10.96 -5.77 -5.97
C GLY A 176 -12.43 -6.08 -5.79
N TRP A 177 -12.74 -7.21 -5.13
CA TRP A 177 -14.09 -7.71 -4.97
C TRP A 177 -14.30 -8.33 -3.60
N ASP A 178 -15.42 -8.01 -2.93
CA ASP A 178 -15.86 -8.70 -1.72
C ASP A 178 -16.71 -9.93 -2.08
N PHE A 179 -16.10 -11.11 -1.99
CA PHE A 179 -16.79 -12.38 -2.24
C PHE A 179 -17.78 -12.79 -1.14
N PHE A 180 -17.74 -12.15 0.02
CA PHE A 180 -18.66 -12.44 1.11
C PHE A 180 -19.95 -11.65 0.99
N GLN A 181 -19.86 -10.37 0.66
CA GLN A 181 -20.99 -9.48 0.46
C GLN A 181 -21.46 -9.47 -1.01
N ASP A 182 -20.64 -10.01 -1.91
CA ASP A 182 -20.86 -10.06 -3.36
C ASP A 182 -21.01 -8.65 -3.94
N ASP A 183 -20.04 -7.78 -3.57
CA ASP A 183 -19.99 -6.40 -4.05
C ASP A 183 -18.56 -5.92 -4.33
N ASN A 184 -18.44 -4.69 -4.80
CA ASN A 184 -17.18 -4.09 -5.25
C ASN A 184 -16.43 -3.30 -4.17
N ASP A 185 -16.76 -3.48 -2.88
CA ASP A 185 -16.09 -2.80 -1.78
C ASP A 185 -15.31 -3.80 -0.89
N PRO A 186 -14.11 -4.22 -1.29
CA PRO A 186 -13.30 -5.16 -0.52
C PRO A 186 -12.61 -4.49 0.69
N ALA A 187 -13.18 -3.44 1.24
CA ALA A 187 -12.68 -2.83 2.47
C ALA A 187 -12.76 -3.82 3.64
N ASP A 188 -11.74 -3.83 4.50
CA ASP A 188 -11.72 -4.70 5.68
C ASP A 188 -12.77 -4.24 6.71
N ALA A 189 -13.96 -4.81 6.65
CA ALA A 189 -15.06 -4.55 7.59
C ALA A 189 -14.83 -5.21 8.96
N THR A 190 -13.80 -6.03 9.10
CA THR A 190 -13.50 -6.74 10.35
C THR A 190 -12.62 -5.89 11.25
N ARG A 191 -12.83 -5.98 12.56
CA ARG A 191 -11.96 -5.30 13.54
C ARG A 191 -10.59 -5.95 13.65
N PHE A 192 -10.41 -7.13 13.06
CA PHE A 192 -9.17 -7.89 13.20
C PHE A 192 -8.11 -7.41 12.21
N GLY A 193 -8.51 -7.00 10.99
CA GLY A 193 -7.59 -6.44 10.00
C GLY A 193 -6.57 -7.44 9.46
N HIS A 194 -6.94 -8.72 9.32
CA HIS A 194 -6.02 -9.77 8.92
C HIS A 194 -5.47 -9.52 7.51
N GLY A 195 -6.35 -9.33 6.52
CA GLY A 195 -5.94 -9.06 5.14
C GLY A 195 -5.08 -7.80 4.99
N THR A 196 -5.38 -6.75 5.76
CA THR A 196 -4.54 -5.56 5.87
C THR A 196 -3.15 -5.91 6.39
N GLY A 197 -3.06 -6.79 7.40
CA GLY A 197 -1.81 -7.31 7.93
C GLY A 197 -0.99 -8.06 6.89
N GLU A 198 -1.62 -8.99 6.17
CA GLU A 198 -0.97 -9.78 5.11
C GLU A 198 -0.47 -8.90 3.96
N MET A 199 -1.24 -7.89 3.58
CA MET A 199 -0.79 -6.94 2.57
C MET A 199 0.42 -6.13 3.04
N ARG A 200 0.47 -5.71 4.31
CA ARG A 200 1.63 -4.99 4.85
C ARG A 200 2.89 -5.83 4.80
N TRP A 201 2.80 -7.12 5.10
CA TRP A 201 3.94 -8.04 5.02
C TRP A 201 4.44 -8.25 3.59
N SER A 202 3.55 -8.22 2.62
CA SER A 202 3.87 -8.54 1.22
C SER A 202 4.19 -7.33 0.35
N ALA A 203 3.64 -6.16 0.67
CA ALA A 203 3.66 -5.03 -0.25
C ALA A 203 3.75 -3.64 0.39
N ALA A 204 3.97 -3.51 1.70
CA ALA A 204 4.09 -2.20 2.34
C ALA A 204 5.12 -1.29 1.67
N GLU A 205 4.90 0.01 1.72
CA GLU A 205 5.86 0.99 1.22
C GLU A 205 7.12 1.01 2.08
N THR A 206 8.25 1.22 1.43
CA THR A 206 9.54 1.41 2.09
C THR A 206 10.03 2.83 1.89
N ASN A 207 10.84 3.32 2.82
CA ASN A 207 11.45 4.65 2.76
C ASN A 207 10.43 5.80 2.81
N ASN A 208 9.24 5.55 3.37
CA ASN A 208 8.20 6.55 3.56
C ASN A 208 8.22 7.18 4.97
N GLY A 209 9.04 6.66 5.88
CA GLY A 209 9.27 7.18 7.22
C GLY A 209 8.22 6.76 8.25
N ILE A 210 7.50 5.66 7.99
CA ILE A 210 6.51 5.03 8.87
C ILE A 210 7.13 3.83 9.60
#